data_1d5378ea113af47229373ba2de7d88a9
#
_entry.id   1d5378ea113af47229373ba2de7d88a9
#
_cell.length_a   1.000
_cell.length_b   1.000
_cell.length_c   1.000
_cell.angle_alpha   90.00
_cell.angle_beta   90.00
_cell.angle_gamma   90.00
#
_symmetry.space_group_name_H-M   'P 1'
#
loop_
_entity.id
_entity.type
_entity.pdbx_description
1 polymer ?
#
loop_
_entity_poly.entity_id
_entity_poly.type
_entity_poly.pdbx_seq_one_letter_code
_entity_poly.pdbx_strand_id
1 'polypeptide(L)'
;MRPKLGKTRKKNKYPAKKVSATVKHDDFYISENNRLTYSYKLDVKNKIAEVTCVSLDIKIQDEWMTIVYYDSYHEGQLHRHPRISYFDPSDAPTMFGVKRKGSQNKLLRWAIKDIENNWLVYKQGFIKRSNISNNNTDIPEIELY
;
A
#
# COMPACT_ATOMS: atom_id res chain seq x y z
N MET A 1 22.96 31.89 -25.58
CA MET A 1 23.51 30.98 -24.58
C MET A 1 22.53 29.88 -24.28
N ARG A 2 22.96 28.67 -24.38
CA ARG A 2 22.07 27.53 -24.19
C ARG A 2 21.69 27.37 -22.72
N PRO A 3 20.42 27.31 -22.36
CA PRO A 3 20.02 27.04 -20.95
C PRO A 3 20.64 25.73 -20.47
N LYS A 4 21.23 25.76 -19.31
CA LYS A 4 21.87 24.58 -18.72
C LYS A 4 20.83 23.68 -18.03
N LEU A 5 19.79 23.33 -18.76
CA LEU A 5 18.67 22.53 -18.20
C LEU A 5 19.13 21.19 -17.59
N GLY A 6 20.12 20.56 -18.22
CA GLY A 6 20.63 19.28 -17.70
C GLY A 6 21.43 19.40 -16.40
N LYS A 7 21.92 20.61 -16.07
CA LYS A 7 22.66 20.80 -14.81
C LYS A 7 21.78 21.18 -13.64
N THR A 8 20.59 21.72 -13.91
CA THR A 8 19.63 22.09 -12.86
C THR A 8 18.68 20.94 -12.50
N ARG A 9 18.57 19.95 -13.40
CA ARG A 9 17.81 18.73 -13.13
C ARG A 9 18.65 17.77 -12.33
N LYS A 10 18.35 17.63 -11.06
CA LYS A 10 18.84 16.50 -10.29
C LYS A 10 18.30 15.22 -10.92
N LYS A 11 19.17 14.35 -11.37
CA LYS A 11 18.76 13.02 -11.78
C LYS A 11 18.15 12.32 -10.59
N ASN A 12 16.92 11.88 -10.75
CA ASN A 12 16.30 11.02 -9.77
C ASN A 12 17.18 9.77 -9.59
N LYS A 13 17.52 9.43 -8.36
CA LYS A 13 18.30 8.22 -8.05
C LYS A 13 17.62 6.94 -8.56
N TYR A 14 16.31 6.96 -8.60
CA TYR A 14 15.48 5.88 -9.12
C TYR A 14 14.61 6.43 -10.25
N PRO A 15 15.19 6.65 -11.45
CA PRO A 15 14.43 7.22 -12.56
C PRO A 15 13.29 6.32 -12.96
N ALA A 16 12.20 6.92 -13.43
CA ALA A 16 11.07 6.19 -13.96
C ALA A 16 11.54 5.28 -15.11
N LYS A 17 11.29 3.99 -14.98
CA LYS A 17 11.56 3.02 -16.02
C LYS A 17 10.44 3.07 -17.05
N LYS A 18 10.79 2.76 -18.33
CA LYS A 18 9.76 2.52 -19.33
C LYS A 18 8.93 1.33 -18.88
N VAL A 19 7.66 1.57 -18.64
CA VAL A 19 6.72 0.56 -18.13
C VAL A 19 6.00 -0.06 -19.30
N SER A 20 5.93 -1.38 -19.35
CA SER A 20 5.01 -2.06 -20.26
C SER A 20 3.58 -1.88 -19.77
N ALA A 21 2.58 -2.09 -20.64
CA ALA A 21 1.18 -2.09 -20.24
C ALA A 21 0.81 -3.27 -19.31
N THR A 22 1.76 -4.16 -19.03
CA THR A 22 1.49 -5.38 -18.27
C THR A 22 1.49 -5.10 -16.77
N VAL A 23 0.34 -5.32 -16.15
CA VAL A 23 0.18 -5.29 -14.70
C VAL A 23 0.05 -6.73 -14.21
N LYS A 24 0.84 -7.08 -13.22
CA LYS A 24 0.73 -8.37 -12.53
C LYS A 24 -0.03 -8.16 -11.23
N HIS A 25 -0.88 -9.11 -10.90
CA HIS A 25 -1.70 -9.08 -9.69
C HIS A 25 -1.76 -10.46 -9.08
N ASP A 26 -1.74 -10.53 -7.76
CA ASP A 26 -1.93 -11.78 -7.02
C ASP A 26 -2.59 -11.51 -5.67
N ASP A 27 -3.27 -12.52 -5.16
CA ASP A 27 -3.95 -12.49 -3.87
C ASP A 27 -3.41 -13.60 -2.97
N PHE A 28 -3.26 -13.29 -1.71
CA PHE A 28 -2.85 -14.25 -0.70
C PHE A 28 -3.81 -14.18 0.50
N TYR A 29 -4.52 -15.26 0.76
CA TYR A 29 -5.45 -15.34 1.89
C TYR A 29 -4.68 -15.65 3.18
N ILE A 30 -4.69 -14.71 4.11
CA ILE A 30 -4.15 -14.90 5.46
C ILE A 30 -5.09 -15.80 6.25
N SER A 31 -6.38 -15.54 6.09
CA SER A 31 -7.48 -16.36 6.62
C SER A 31 -8.71 -16.13 5.74
N GLU A 32 -9.84 -16.72 6.10
CA GLU A 32 -11.08 -16.56 5.33
C GLU A 32 -11.50 -15.09 5.14
N ASN A 33 -11.27 -14.26 6.16
CA ASN A 33 -11.75 -12.88 6.19
C ASN A 33 -10.63 -11.85 6.08
N ASN A 34 -9.41 -12.26 5.82
CA ASN A 34 -8.25 -11.39 5.74
C ASN A 34 -7.37 -11.84 4.58
N ARG A 35 -7.02 -10.89 3.70
CA ARG A 35 -6.15 -11.21 2.58
C ARG A 35 -5.12 -10.10 2.34
N LEU A 36 -4.02 -10.49 1.77
CA LEU A 36 -3.03 -9.61 1.19
C LEU A 36 -3.18 -9.67 -0.32
N THR A 37 -3.28 -8.51 -0.96
CA THR A 37 -3.24 -8.43 -2.42
C THR A 37 -2.03 -7.61 -2.84
N TYR A 38 -1.47 -7.92 -3.99
CA TYR A 38 -0.40 -7.09 -4.52
C TYR A 38 -0.46 -7.03 -6.04
N SER A 39 -0.06 -5.88 -6.56
CA SER A 39 0.05 -5.65 -7.98
C SER A 39 1.27 -4.78 -8.28
N TYR A 40 1.84 -4.98 -9.44
CA TYR A 40 3.01 -4.26 -9.89
C TYR A 40 3.06 -4.19 -11.40
N LYS A 41 3.77 -3.20 -11.90
CA LYS A 41 4.03 -3.06 -13.33
C LYS A 41 5.43 -3.53 -13.65
N LEU A 42 5.56 -4.18 -14.81
CA LEU A 42 6.84 -4.64 -15.33
C LEU A 42 7.41 -3.61 -16.31
N ASP A 43 8.73 -3.55 -16.40
CA ASP A 43 9.40 -2.82 -17.46
C ASP A 43 9.57 -3.72 -18.70
N VAL A 44 10.18 -3.17 -19.75
CA VAL A 44 10.39 -3.90 -21.02
C VAL A 44 11.32 -5.10 -20.87
N LYS A 45 12.08 -5.19 -19.79
CA LYS A 45 12.98 -6.30 -19.47
C LYS A 45 12.36 -7.29 -18.49
N ASN A 46 11.06 -7.22 -18.25
CA ASN A 46 10.31 -8.03 -17.27
C ASN A 46 10.79 -7.88 -15.83
N LYS A 47 11.35 -6.72 -15.50
CA LYS A 47 11.67 -6.36 -14.11
C LYS A 47 10.57 -5.49 -13.53
N ILE A 48 10.40 -5.53 -12.22
CA ILE A 48 9.41 -4.71 -11.54
C ILE A 48 9.83 -3.24 -11.66
N ALA A 49 8.99 -2.43 -12.29
CA ALA A 49 9.22 -1.01 -12.49
C ALA A 49 8.49 -0.13 -11.46
N GLU A 50 7.33 -0.58 -11.00
CA GLU A 50 6.51 0.15 -10.04
C GLU A 50 5.68 -0.82 -9.21
N VAL A 51 5.63 -0.58 -7.91
CA VAL A 51 4.66 -1.23 -7.01
C VAL A 51 3.38 -0.42 -7.07
N THR A 52 2.34 -0.96 -7.70
CA THR A 52 1.07 -0.25 -7.83
C THR A 52 0.22 -0.33 -6.58
N CYS A 53 0.22 -1.47 -5.92
CA CYS A 53 -0.51 -1.65 -4.67
C CYS A 53 -0.03 -2.92 -3.97
N VAL A 54 0.20 -2.82 -2.68
CA VAL A 54 0.26 -3.98 -1.78
C VAL A 54 -0.70 -3.65 -0.66
N SER A 55 -1.74 -4.45 -0.49
CA SER A 55 -2.82 -4.10 0.43
C SER A 55 -3.13 -5.20 1.41
N LEU A 56 -3.58 -4.79 2.58
CA LEU A 56 -4.30 -5.63 3.52
C LEU A 56 -5.79 -5.32 3.38
N ASP A 57 -6.53 -6.31 2.99
CA ASP A 57 -7.99 -6.23 2.89
C ASP A 57 -8.63 -7.11 3.95
N ILE A 58 -9.65 -6.60 4.57
CA ILE A 58 -10.47 -7.35 5.51
C ILE A 58 -11.90 -7.46 4.99
N LYS A 59 -12.56 -8.55 5.32
CA LYS A 59 -13.94 -8.79 4.91
C LYS A 59 -14.89 -8.25 5.97
N ILE A 60 -15.78 -7.36 5.55
CA ILE A 60 -16.81 -6.76 6.40
C ILE A 60 -18.14 -6.91 5.67
N GLN A 61 -19.07 -7.65 6.25
CA GLN A 61 -20.37 -7.94 5.65
C GLN A 61 -20.27 -8.45 4.21
N ASP A 62 -19.44 -9.48 4.01
CA ASP A 62 -19.19 -10.10 2.71
C ASP A 62 -18.51 -9.23 1.66
N GLU A 63 -18.06 -8.04 2.02
CA GLU A 63 -17.32 -7.14 1.13
C GLU A 63 -15.90 -6.93 1.62
N TRP A 64 -14.96 -6.91 0.67
CA TRP A 64 -13.56 -6.62 0.97
C TRP A 64 -13.34 -5.12 1.10
N MET A 65 -12.68 -4.73 2.19
CA MET A 65 -12.26 -3.35 2.41
C MET A 65 -10.76 -3.30 2.63
N THR A 66 -10.08 -2.45 1.86
CA THR A 66 -8.66 -2.18 2.05
C THR A 66 -8.47 -1.26 3.25
N ILE A 67 -7.73 -1.72 4.25
CA ILE A 67 -7.47 -0.97 5.48
C ILE A 67 -6.08 -0.37 5.56
N VAL A 68 -5.14 -0.91 4.82
CA VAL A 68 -3.80 -0.33 4.62
C VAL A 68 -3.28 -0.77 3.27
N TYR A 69 -2.60 0.13 2.58
CA TYR A 69 -1.94 -0.23 1.34
C TYR A 69 -0.62 0.51 1.17
N TYR A 70 0.22 -0.05 0.33
CA TYR A 70 1.48 0.53 -0.09
C TYR A 70 1.47 0.74 -1.59
N ASP A 71 2.08 1.84 -2.04
CA ASP A 71 2.43 2.06 -3.43
C ASP A 71 3.79 2.75 -3.55
N SER A 72 4.34 2.76 -4.74
CA SER A 72 5.58 3.46 -5.06
C SER A 72 5.38 4.47 -6.19
N TYR A 73 4.15 4.93 -6.38
CA TYR A 73 3.77 5.80 -7.48
C TYR A 73 4.55 7.11 -7.51
N HIS A 74 4.79 7.71 -6.35
CA HIS A 74 5.51 8.98 -6.26
C HIS A 74 7.00 8.77 -6.07
N GLU A 75 7.81 9.23 -7.04
CA GLU A 75 9.27 9.26 -6.96
C GLU A 75 9.93 7.88 -6.75
N GLY A 76 9.22 6.80 -7.04
CA GLY A 76 9.73 5.45 -6.84
C GLY A 76 9.94 5.05 -5.38
N GLN A 77 9.44 5.84 -4.45
CA GLN A 77 9.51 5.55 -3.01
C GLN A 77 8.26 4.84 -2.54
N LEU A 78 8.44 3.85 -1.70
CA LEU A 78 7.31 3.15 -1.11
C LEU A 78 6.66 4.01 -0.02
N HIS A 79 5.36 4.20 -0.13
CA HIS A 79 4.55 4.93 0.85
C HIS A 79 3.47 4.01 1.41
N ARG A 80 3.21 4.13 2.70
CA ARG A 80 2.12 3.43 3.37
C ARG A 80 0.93 4.36 3.58
N HIS A 81 -0.26 3.86 3.23
CA HIS A 81 -1.53 4.58 3.34
C HIS A 81 -2.50 3.79 4.23
N PRO A 82 -2.50 3.99 5.55
CA PRO A 82 -3.50 3.37 6.41
C PRO A 82 -4.80 4.15 6.35
N ARG A 83 -5.91 3.45 6.19
CA ARG A 83 -7.24 4.04 6.27
C ARG A 83 -7.55 4.43 7.71
N ILE A 84 -8.15 5.60 7.92
CA ILE A 84 -8.44 6.09 9.27
C ILE A 84 -9.40 5.15 9.99
N SER A 85 -10.58 4.91 9.42
CA SER A 85 -11.62 4.09 10.05
C SER A 85 -12.62 3.56 9.02
N TYR A 86 -13.56 2.78 9.48
CA TYR A 86 -14.64 2.26 8.64
C TYR A 86 -15.41 3.38 7.91
N PHE A 87 -15.67 4.49 8.60
CA PHE A 87 -16.44 5.60 8.04
C PHE A 87 -15.59 6.68 7.38
N ASP A 88 -14.28 6.67 7.56
CA ASP A 88 -13.38 7.66 6.99
C ASP A 88 -12.31 6.98 6.14
N PRO A 89 -12.44 7.02 4.80
CA PRO A 89 -11.50 6.38 3.90
C PRO A 89 -10.20 7.16 3.69
N SER A 90 -10.04 8.32 4.32
CA SER A 90 -8.82 9.12 4.19
C SER A 90 -7.63 8.40 4.81
N ASP A 91 -6.43 8.79 4.37
CA ASP A 91 -5.20 8.31 4.98
C ASP A 91 -5.07 8.80 6.41
N ALA A 92 -4.82 7.89 7.33
CA ALA A 92 -4.55 8.25 8.71
C ALA A 92 -3.22 9.01 8.79
N PRO A 93 -3.13 10.07 9.62
CA PRO A 93 -1.84 10.68 9.92
C PRO A 93 -0.95 9.62 10.53
N THR A 94 0.15 9.32 9.87
CA THR A 94 1.09 8.34 10.40
C THR A 94 2.28 9.07 11.00
N MET A 95 2.43 8.99 12.31
CA MET A 95 3.65 9.41 12.98
C MET A 95 4.84 8.55 12.54
N PHE A 96 4.55 7.36 12.04
CA PHE A 96 5.52 6.38 11.56
C PHE A 96 5.22 6.00 10.12
N GLY A 97 5.01 7.01 9.27
CA GLY A 97 4.84 6.78 7.84
C GLY A 97 6.07 6.08 7.29
N VAL A 98 5.88 4.92 6.71
CA VAL A 98 6.97 4.25 6.04
C VAL A 98 7.17 4.89 4.68
N LYS A 99 8.37 5.43 4.51
CA LYS A 99 8.85 5.99 3.26
C LYS A 99 10.18 5.34 2.98
N ARG A 100 10.21 4.41 2.04
CA ARG A 100 11.40 3.62 1.76
C ARG A 100 11.84 3.77 0.31
N LYS A 101 13.16 3.80 0.15
CA LYS A 101 13.84 3.83 -1.14
C LYS A 101 14.50 2.48 -1.40
N GLY A 102 14.65 2.14 -2.65
CA GLY A 102 15.35 0.94 -3.06
C GLY A 102 14.87 0.46 -4.42
N SER A 103 15.34 -0.71 -4.83
CA SER A 103 14.80 -1.35 -6.03
C SER A 103 13.33 -1.71 -5.82
N GLN A 104 12.54 -1.62 -6.88
CA GLN A 104 11.11 -1.90 -6.78
C GLN A 104 10.84 -3.34 -6.33
N ASN A 105 11.68 -4.29 -6.71
CA ASN A 105 11.57 -5.66 -6.23
C ASN A 105 11.77 -5.77 -4.71
N LYS A 106 12.75 -5.08 -4.16
CA LYS A 106 12.97 -5.04 -2.70
C LYS A 106 11.82 -4.37 -1.98
N LEU A 107 11.29 -3.28 -2.53
CA LEU A 107 10.17 -2.56 -1.96
C LEU A 107 8.90 -3.43 -1.94
N LEU A 108 8.62 -4.13 -3.04
CA LEU A 108 7.50 -5.06 -3.09
C LEU A 108 7.60 -6.15 -2.02
N ARG A 109 8.74 -6.79 -1.91
CA ARG A 109 8.99 -7.83 -0.90
C ARG A 109 8.87 -7.30 0.52
N TRP A 110 9.39 -6.11 0.74
CA TRP A 110 9.32 -5.49 2.06
C TRP A 110 7.86 -5.20 2.47
N ALA A 111 7.07 -4.64 1.55
CA ALA A 111 5.66 -4.34 1.82
C ALA A 111 4.86 -5.62 2.10
N ILE A 112 5.05 -6.66 1.30
CA ILE A 112 4.40 -7.96 1.53
C ILE A 112 4.74 -8.50 2.91
N LYS A 113 6.02 -8.49 3.26
CA LYS A 113 6.50 -9.02 4.53
C LYS A 113 6.01 -8.20 5.72
N ASP A 114 5.92 -6.88 5.56
CA ASP A 114 5.38 -6.01 6.59
C ASP A 114 3.92 -6.35 6.91
N ILE A 115 3.10 -6.52 5.88
CA ILE A 115 1.70 -6.92 6.06
C ILE A 115 1.59 -8.33 6.66
N GLU A 116 2.35 -9.29 6.15
CA GLU A 116 2.35 -10.66 6.70
C GLU A 116 2.67 -10.68 8.18
N ASN A 117 3.62 -9.88 8.61
CA ASN A 117 4.07 -9.84 10.00
C ASN A 117 3.20 -8.98 10.91
N ASN A 118 2.47 -8.00 10.37
CA ASN A 118 1.78 -6.97 11.15
C ASN A 118 0.29 -6.81 10.84
N TRP A 119 -0.28 -7.69 10.02
CA TRP A 119 -1.68 -7.55 9.60
C TRP A 119 -2.66 -7.46 10.76
N LEU A 120 -2.43 -8.22 11.83
CA LEU A 120 -3.32 -8.21 13.00
C LEU A 120 -3.24 -6.88 13.74
N VAL A 121 -2.05 -6.32 13.87
CA VAL A 121 -1.85 -4.99 14.48
C VAL A 121 -2.56 -3.92 13.68
N TYR A 122 -2.46 -3.97 12.36
CA TYR A 122 -3.17 -3.02 11.48
C TYR A 122 -4.67 -3.18 11.59
N LYS A 123 -5.16 -4.41 11.61
CA LYS A 123 -6.59 -4.69 11.76
C LYS A 123 -7.13 -4.22 13.10
N GLN A 124 -6.45 -4.53 14.20
CA GLN A 124 -6.84 -4.09 15.55
C GLN A 124 -6.88 -2.58 15.66
N GLY A 125 -5.88 -1.90 15.11
CA GLY A 125 -5.84 -0.44 15.09
C GLY A 125 -7.01 0.16 14.31
N PHE A 126 -7.33 -0.40 13.17
CA PHE A 126 -8.46 0.02 12.36
C PHE A 126 -9.79 -0.17 13.10
N ILE A 127 -10.00 -1.31 13.71
CA ILE A 127 -11.21 -1.60 14.50
C ILE A 127 -11.35 -0.60 15.65
N LYS A 128 -10.28 -0.36 16.37
CA LYS A 128 -10.27 0.58 17.49
C LYS A 128 -10.63 1.99 17.05
N ARG A 129 -10.02 2.47 15.97
CA ARG A 129 -10.32 3.81 15.43
C ARG A 129 -11.75 3.91 14.92
N SER A 130 -12.27 2.84 14.31
CA SER A 130 -13.64 2.81 13.81
C SER A 130 -14.66 2.95 14.93
N ASN A 131 -14.44 2.30 16.07
CA ASN A 131 -15.32 2.40 17.24
C ASN A 131 -15.24 3.77 17.92
N ILE A 132 -14.06 4.33 18.03
CA ILE A 132 -13.84 5.62 18.67
C ILE A 132 -14.39 6.78 17.82
N SER A 133 -14.22 6.69 16.49
CA SER A 133 -14.54 7.79 15.58
C SER A 133 -16.02 8.09 15.46
N ASN A 134 -16.91 7.16 15.81
CA ASN A 134 -18.31 7.29 15.42
C ASN A 134 -19.33 7.17 16.53
N ASN A 135 -19.02 6.67 17.70
CA ASN A 135 -20.01 6.39 18.76
C ASN A 135 -21.31 5.80 18.21
N ASN A 136 -21.21 5.06 17.10
CA ASN A 136 -22.32 4.62 16.30
C ASN A 136 -22.52 3.12 16.49
N THR A 137 -23.73 2.73 16.82
CA THR A 137 -24.12 1.34 17.01
C THR A 137 -24.25 0.57 15.69
N ASP A 138 -24.21 1.28 14.57
CA ASP A 138 -24.37 0.68 13.24
C ASP A 138 -23.04 0.21 12.62
N ILE A 139 -21.95 0.19 13.39
CA ILE A 139 -20.69 -0.37 12.92
C ILE A 139 -20.83 -1.88 12.78
N PRO A 140 -20.57 -2.44 11.59
CA PRO A 140 -20.60 -3.88 11.43
C PRO A 140 -19.61 -4.57 12.35
N GLU A 141 -19.99 -5.73 12.89
CA GLU A 141 -19.06 -6.55 13.63
C GLU A 141 -17.94 -7.02 12.70
N ILE A 142 -16.70 -6.78 13.11
CA ILE A 142 -15.53 -7.18 12.36
C ILE A 142 -14.85 -8.31 13.10
N GLU A 143 -14.80 -9.47 12.47
CA GLU A 143 -14.11 -10.62 13.03
C GLU A 143 -12.61 -10.32 13.16
N LEU A 144 -12.06 -10.63 14.32
CA LEU A 144 -10.64 -10.35 14.58
C LEU A 144 -9.71 -11.27 13.79
N TYR A 145 -10.15 -12.46 13.48
CA TYR A 145 -9.35 -13.47 12.79
C TYR A 145 -9.88 -13.84 11.42
#